data_110af5f1862a3eda512a9f947fdf6ac3
#
_entry.id   110af5f1862a3eda512a9f947fdf6ac3
#
_cell.length_a   1.000
_cell.length_b   1.000
_cell.length_c   1.000
_cell.angle_alpha   90.00
_cell.angle_beta   90.00
_cell.angle_gamma   90.00
#
_symmetry.space_group_name_H-M   'P 1'
#
loop_
_entity.id
_entity.type
_entity.pdbx_description
1 polymer ?
#
loop_
_entity_poly.entity_id
_entity_poly.type
_entity_poly.pdbx_seq_one_letter_code
_entity_poly.pdbx_strand_id
1 'polypeptide(L)'
;MNVLIIDNFDSFTFNLYQYIGEILRAERAPFNVIVKRNNALILADIDTIAPERIIISPGPGAPDDPAYFGICSDVIQTWGKHTPLLGVCLGMQGIAHVFGGKVGRARVPMHGKTSPLWHDGAGVYRGLPQGVDIMRYHSLAVEATSLPDCLTVTSLVHDTHGTTNAHDFASVVQNMAENVEIMGIRHREYPIQGVQFHPESFATEGAKVMLKNFLFGH
;
A
#
# COMPACT_ATOMS: atom_id res chain seq x y z
N MET A 1 -15.47 14.57 1.85
CA MET A 1 -14.43 13.59 2.25
C MET A 1 -13.10 14.30 2.37
N ASN A 2 -12.44 14.22 3.52
CA ASN A 2 -11.09 14.71 3.72
C ASN A 2 -10.10 13.54 3.57
N VAL A 3 -9.17 13.67 2.64
CA VAL A 3 -8.11 12.67 2.40
C VAL A 3 -6.76 13.30 2.71
N LEU A 4 -6.01 12.70 3.64
CA LEU A 4 -4.63 13.09 3.94
C LEU A 4 -3.66 12.16 3.22
N ILE A 5 -2.75 12.71 2.45
CA ILE A 5 -1.62 12.01 1.88
C ILE A 5 -0.37 12.47 2.64
N ILE A 6 0.29 11.54 3.31
CA ILE A 6 1.58 11.79 3.98
C ILE A 6 2.68 11.48 2.97
N ASP A 7 3.41 12.50 2.56
CA ASP A 7 4.44 12.43 1.54
C ASP A 7 5.81 12.08 2.17
N ASN A 8 6.35 10.94 1.78
CA ASN A 8 7.69 10.47 2.16
C ASN A 8 8.77 10.92 1.15
N PHE A 9 8.63 12.13 0.60
CA PHE A 9 9.56 12.71 -0.38
C PHE A 9 9.66 11.92 -1.68
N ASP A 10 8.54 11.36 -2.12
CA ASP A 10 8.46 10.61 -3.36
C ASP A 10 8.03 11.48 -4.54
N SER A 11 8.67 11.27 -5.69
CA SER A 11 8.38 12.03 -6.91
C SER A 11 6.99 11.76 -7.48
N PHE A 12 6.37 10.64 -7.13
CA PHE A 12 5.07 10.21 -7.64
C PHE A 12 3.91 10.48 -6.68
N THR A 13 4.16 11.03 -5.48
CA THR A 13 3.11 11.37 -4.51
C THR A 13 1.99 12.22 -5.13
N PHE A 14 2.34 13.16 -6.01
CA PHE A 14 1.34 13.99 -6.68
C PHE A 14 0.53 13.26 -7.75
N ASN A 15 0.96 12.11 -8.24
CA ASN A 15 0.12 11.25 -9.08
C ASN A 15 -1.01 10.61 -8.24
N LEU A 16 -0.73 10.19 -6.97
CA LEU A 16 -1.77 9.78 -6.02
C LEU A 16 -2.79 10.90 -5.80
N TYR A 17 -2.30 12.13 -5.55
CA TYR A 17 -3.15 13.31 -5.39
C TYR A 17 -4.08 13.52 -6.60
N GLN A 18 -3.53 13.44 -7.82
CA GLN A 18 -4.31 13.61 -9.05
C GLN A 18 -5.37 12.52 -9.22
N TYR A 19 -4.98 11.24 -9.08
CA TYR A 19 -5.92 10.12 -9.25
C TYR A 19 -7.04 10.18 -8.22
N ILE A 20 -6.74 10.48 -6.96
CA ILE A 20 -7.74 10.65 -5.91
C ILE A 20 -8.65 11.83 -6.22
N GLY A 21 -8.10 12.96 -6.61
CA GLY A 21 -8.88 14.14 -7.00
C GLY A 21 -9.80 13.87 -8.19
N GLU A 22 -9.35 13.12 -9.19
CA GLU A 22 -10.17 12.71 -10.33
C GLU A 22 -11.31 11.77 -9.92
N ILE A 23 -11.03 10.76 -9.08
CA ILE A 23 -12.02 9.82 -8.57
C ILE A 23 -13.08 10.56 -7.76
N LEU A 24 -12.67 11.40 -6.80
CA LEU A 24 -13.60 12.13 -5.93
C LEU A 24 -14.46 13.14 -6.72
N ARG A 25 -13.86 13.79 -7.73
CA ARG A 25 -14.62 14.71 -8.61
C ARG A 25 -15.67 13.97 -9.44
N ALA A 26 -15.36 12.76 -9.90
CA ALA A 26 -16.31 11.94 -10.64
C ALA A 26 -17.53 11.54 -9.79
N GLU A 27 -17.35 11.35 -8.48
CA GLU A 27 -18.41 11.04 -7.52
C GLU A 27 -19.25 12.26 -7.10
N ARG A 28 -18.88 13.48 -7.56
CA ARG A 28 -19.60 14.76 -7.32
C ARG A 28 -19.84 15.10 -5.84
N ALA A 29 -19.08 14.55 -4.93
CA ALA A 29 -19.16 14.85 -3.51
C ALA A 29 -18.15 15.96 -3.14
N PRO A 30 -18.42 16.81 -2.14
CA PRO A 30 -17.43 17.72 -1.61
C PRO A 30 -16.21 16.95 -1.09
N PHE A 31 -15.01 17.39 -1.47
CA PHE A 31 -13.79 16.74 -1.01
C PHE A 31 -12.66 17.75 -0.80
N ASN A 32 -11.70 17.32 0.01
CA ASN A 32 -10.44 18.02 0.20
C ASN A 32 -9.32 16.96 0.23
N VAL A 33 -8.31 17.11 -0.62
CA VAL A 33 -7.12 16.25 -0.62
C VAL A 33 -5.94 17.08 -0.17
N ILE A 34 -5.35 16.70 0.94
CA ILE A 34 -4.26 17.42 1.60
C ILE A 34 -3.00 16.58 1.48
N VAL A 35 -1.93 17.16 0.95
CA VAL A 35 -0.60 16.54 0.91
C VAL A 35 0.29 17.26 1.92
N LYS A 36 0.91 16.52 2.83
CA LYS A 36 1.86 17.03 3.81
C LYS A 36 3.06 16.10 3.91
N ARG A 37 4.25 16.66 3.98
CA ARG A 37 5.47 15.87 4.19
C ARG A 37 5.49 15.24 5.57
N ASN A 38 6.06 14.04 5.68
CA ASN A 38 6.11 13.26 6.91
C ASN A 38 6.84 13.95 8.07
N ASN A 39 7.74 14.88 7.77
CA ASN A 39 8.49 15.70 8.74
C ASN A 39 7.89 17.10 8.98
N ALA A 40 6.77 17.41 8.32
CA ALA A 40 6.07 18.68 8.44
C ALA A 40 4.71 18.54 9.15
N LEU A 41 4.48 17.40 9.81
CA LEU A 41 3.27 17.08 10.56
C LEU A 41 3.62 16.67 11.98
N ILE A 42 2.75 17.03 12.91
CA ILE A 42 2.63 16.41 14.24
C ILE A 42 1.22 15.79 14.37
N LEU A 43 1.01 14.93 15.34
CA LEU A 43 -0.30 14.25 15.51
C LEU A 43 -1.46 15.25 15.70
N ALA A 44 -1.23 16.37 16.39
CA ALA A 44 -2.24 17.42 16.57
C ALA A 44 -2.68 18.10 15.26
N ASP A 45 -1.81 18.13 14.25
CA ASP A 45 -2.19 18.65 12.92
C ASP A 45 -3.18 17.69 12.24
N ILE A 46 -3.01 16.38 12.44
CA ILE A 46 -3.91 15.36 11.90
C ILE A 46 -5.28 15.43 12.58
N ASP A 47 -5.32 15.70 13.90
CA ASP A 47 -6.56 15.94 14.63
C ASP A 47 -7.32 17.15 14.03
N THR A 48 -6.59 18.19 13.66
CA THR A 48 -7.16 19.40 13.04
C THR A 48 -7.66 19.13 11.61
N ILE A 49 -6.92 18.34 10.83
CA ILE A 49 -7.31 17.93 9.46
C ILE A 49 -8.54 17.03 9.49
N ALA A 50 -8.67 16.21 10.53
CA ALA A 50 -9.74 15.22 10.71
C ALA A 50 -9.97 14.38 9.44
N PRO A 51 -8.96 13.62 8.96
CA PRO A 51 -9.05 12.89 7.72
C PRO A 51 -10.01 11.69 7.84
N GLU A 52 -10.82 11.49 6.82
CA GLU A 52 -11.67 10.30 6.67
C GLU A 52 -10.90 9.14 5.99
N ARG A 53 -9.79 9.46 5.32
CA ARG A 53 -8.86 8.52 4.68
C ARG A 53 -7.44 9.03 4.82
N ILE A 54 -6.51 8.12 5.10
CA ILE A 54 -5.07 8.42 5.16
C ILE A 54 -4.33 7.55 4.15
N ILE A 55 -3.43 8.17 3.39
CA ILE A 55 -2.52 7.46 2.50
C ILE A 55 -1.09 7.79 2.92
N ILE A 56 -0.27 6.78 3.13
CA ILE A 56 1.17 6.91 3.33
C ILE A 56 1.85 6.59 2.01
N SER A 57 2.51 7.58 1.43
CA SER A 57 3.08 7.50 0.08
C SER A 57 4.29 6.56 0.00
N PRO A 58 4.72 6.21 -1.21
CA PRO A 58 6.07 5.72 -1.45
C PRO A 58 7.13 6.69 -0.91
N GLY A 59 8.37 6.24 -0.86
CA GLY A 59 9.50 7.09 -0.49
C GLY A 59 10.83 6.35 -0.55
N PRO A 60 11.95 7.08 -0.41
CA PRO A 60 13.27 6.48 -0.30
C PRO A 60 13.51 5.90 1.10
N GLY A 61 14.60 5.13 1.24
CA GLY A 61 15.06 4.60 2.53
C GLY A 61 14.29 3.39 3.00
N ALA A 62 14.18 3.24 4.31
CA ALA A 62 13.55 2.10 4.97
C ALA A 62 12.66 2.58 6.14
N PRO A 63 11.64 1.80 6.54
CA PRO A 63 10.66 2.24 7.52
C PRO A 63 11.19 2.26 8.98
N ASP A 64 12.32 1.63 9.24
CA ASP A 64 13.00 1.63 10.53
C ASP A 64 13.89 2.87 10.73
N ASP A 65 14.10 3.67 9.69
CA ASP A 65 14.83 4.93 9.77
C ASP A 65 13.87 6.12 9.90
N PRO A 66 13.82 6.78 11.08
CA PRO A 66 12.94 7.93 11.30
C PRO A 66 13.23 9.12 10.37
N ALA A 67 14.44 9.22 9.80
CA ALA A 67 14.77 10.27 8.85
C ALA A 67 13.98 10.13 7.54
N TYR A 68 13.61 8.90 7.16
CA TYR A 68 12.82 8.62 5.96
C TYR A 68 11.33 8.45 6.25
N PHE A 69 10.97 7.85 7.40
CA PHE A 69 9.58 7.50 7.67
C PHE A 69 8.84 8.50 8.59
N GLY A 70 9.58 9.32 9.34
CA GLY A 70 9.04 10.43 10.13
C GLY A 70 7.88 10.02 11.03
N ILE A 71 6.78 10.79 10.98
CA ILE A 71 5.57 10.58 11.81
C ILE A 71 4.75 9.35 11.39
N CYS A 72 5.06 8.70 10.26
CA CYS A 72 4.20 7.65 9.71
C CYS A 72 3.98 6.48 10.66
N SER A 73 5.01 6.10 11.46
CA SER A 73 4.88 5.05 12.47
C SER A 73 3.82 5.39 13.53
N ASP A 74 3.84 6.61 14.05
CA ASP A 74 2.86 7.07 15.04
C ASP A 74 1.44 7.13 14.46
N VAL A 75 1.31 7.56 13.20
CA VAL A 75 0.03 7.61 12.49
C VAL A 75 -0.55 6.22 12.30
N ILE A 76 0.25 5.23 11.92
CA ILE A 76 -0.19 3.84 11.79
C ILE A 76 -0.69 3.32 13.15
N GLN A 77 0.06 3.57 14.22
CA GLN A 77 -0.26 3.06 15.56
C GLN A 77 -1.46 3.75 16.21
N THR A 78 -1.74 4.99 15.87
CA THR A 78 -2.82 5.79 16.47
C THR A 78 -4.03 5.88 15.54
N TRP A 79 -3.90 6.60 14.43
CA TRP A 79 -4.98 6.87 13.47
C TRP A 79 -5.41 5.65 12.67
N GLY A 80 -4.47 4.77 12.31
CA GLY A 80 -4.77 3.55 11.56
C GLY A 80 -5.74 2.60 12.27
N LYS A 81 -5.91 2.71 13.58
CA LYS A 81 -6.85 1.87 14.34
C LYS A 81 -8.32 2.16 14.05
N HIS A 82 -8.65 3.36 13.58
CA HIS A 82 -10.03 3.81 13.40
C HIS A 82 -10.27 4.56 12.10
N THR A 83 -9.22 5.02 11.42
CA THR A 83 -9.32 5.70 10.13
C THR A 83 -8.75 4.81 9.04
N PRO A 84 -9.48 4.54 7.95
CA PRO A 84 -8.96 3.75 6.83
C PRO A 84 -7.64 4.31 6.31
N LEU A 85 -6.60 3.45 6.31
CA LEU A 85 -5.24 3.79 5.98
C LEU A 85 -4.71 2.87 4.88
N LEU A 86 -4.15 3.47 3.83
CA LEU A 86 -3.45 2.76 2.75
C LEU A 86 -1.97 3.13 2.76
N GLY A 87 -1.10 2.15 2.94
CA GLY A 87 0.33 2.30 2.72
C GLY A 87 0.73 1.90 1.31
N VAL A 88 1.49 2.74 0.61
CA VAL A 88 2.01 2.45 -0.74
C VAL A 88 3.52 2.32 -0.68
N CYS A 89 4.06 1.21 -1.16
CA CYS A 89 5.49 0.88 -1.23
C CYS A 89 6.16 1.03 0.16
N LEU A 90 6.92 2.08 0.43
CA LEU A 90 7.47 2.37 1.76
C LEU A 90 6.37 2.41 2.83
N GLY A 91 5.19 2.95 2.50
CA GLY A 91 4.04 2.95 3.41
C GLY A 91 3.56 1.55 3.80
N MET A 92 3.53 0.59 2.86
CA MET A 92 3.23 -0.82 3.18
C MET A 92 4.32 -1.46 4.03
N GLN A 93 5.59 -1.21 3.71
CA GLN A 93 6.72 -1.69 4.48
C GLN A 93 6.66 -1.16 5.92
N GLY A 94 6.29 0.12 6.08
CA GLY A 94 6.06 0.73 7.38
C GLY A 94 4.94 0.07 8.18
N ILE A 95 3.83 -0.29 7.54
CA ILE A 95 2.76 -1.06 8.20
C ILE A 95 3.33 -2.39 8.72
N ALA A 96 4.02 -3.16 7.90
CA ALA A 96 4.61 -4.43 8.34
C ALA A 96 5.57 -4.21 9.51
N HIS A 97 6.47 -3.23 9.41
CA HIS A 97 7.45 -2.91 10.44
C HIS A 97 6.82 -2.52 11.79
N VAL A 98 5.82 -1.64 11.77
CA VAL A 98 5.11 -1.14 12.97
C VAL A 98 4.44 -2.28 13.75
N PHE A 99 3.94 -3.30 13.06
CA PHE A 99 3.33 -4.48 13.68
C PHE A 99 4.32 -5.62 13.97
N GLY A 100 5.62 -5.41 13.77
CA GLY A 100 6.69 -6.35 14.16
C GLY A 100 7.22 -7.23 13.02
N GLY A 101 6.77 -7.02 11.78
CA GLY A 101 7.34 -7.66 10.60
C GLY A 101 8.70 -7.08 10.22
N LYS A 102 9.51 -7.87 9.52
CA LYS A 102 10.81 -7.44 9.02
C LYS A 102 10.72 -7.00 7.57
N VAL A 103 11.49 -5.97 7.25
CA VAL A 103 11.70 -5.47 5.89
C VAL A 103 13.17 -5.68 5.55
N GLY A 104 13.41 -6.43 4.50
CA GLY A 104 14.75 -6.77 4.03
C GLY A 104 14.94 -6.47 2.55
N ARG A 105 16.10 -6.84 2.01
CA ARG A 105 16.34 -6.70 0.57
C ARG A 105 15.42 -7.62 -0.21
N ALA A 106 14.74 -7.07 -1.22
CA ALA A 106 14.02 -7.87 -2.19
C ALA A 106 14.98 -8.83 -2.88
N ARG A 107 14.54 -10.06 -3.14
CA ARG A 107 15.37 -11.07 -3.82
C ARG A 107 15.81 -10.60 -5.20
N VAL A 108 14.93 -9.91 -5.91
CA VAL A 108 15.20 -9.27 -7.20
C VAL A 108 14.80 -7.82 -7.11
N PRO A 109 15.76 -6.87 -7.09
CA PRO A 109 15.43 -5.44 -7.14
C PRO A 109 14.64 -5.09 -8.40
N MET A 110 13.54 -4.38 -8.23
CA MET A 110 12.67 -3.96 -9.32
C MET A 110 12.80 -2.46 -9.57
N HIS A 111 13.08 -2.11 -10.83
CA HIS A 111 13.22 -0.72 -11.27
C HIS A 111 12.41 -0.48 -12.54
N GLY A 112 11.16 -0.07 -12.39
CA GLY A 112 10.31 0.27 -13.53
C GLY A 112 9.90 -0.93 -14.39
N LYS A 113 9.60 -2.07 -13.75
CA LYS A 113 9.12 -3.28 -14.42
C LYS A 113 7.72 -3.64 -13.96
N THR A 114 6.91 -4.17 -14.86
CA THR A 114 5.61 -4.72 -14.53
C THR A 114 5.70 -6.20 -14.16
N SER A 115 4.73 -6.65 -13.38
CA SER A 115 4.55 -8.07 -13.02
C SER A 115 3.06 -8.37 -12.88
N PRO A 116 2.61 -9.56 -13.27
CA PRO A 116 1.23 -9.98 -13.06
C PRO A 116 0.95 -10.19 -11.57
N LEU A 117 -0.13 -9.58 -11.07
CA LEU A 117 -0.54 -9.60 -9.67
C LEU A 117 -1.58 -10.69 -9.41
N TRP A 118 -1.38 -11.45 -8.35
CA TRP A 118 -2.36 -12.37 -7.80
C TRP A 118 -2.86 -11.83 -6.46
N HIS A 119 -4.19 -11.89 -6.20
CA HIS A 119 -4.79 -11.23 -5.05
C HIS A 119 -6.02 -11.99 -4.52
N ASP A 120 -6.44 -11.65 -3.29
CA ASP A 120 -7.58 -12.24 -2.59
C ASP A 120 -8.96 -11.77 -3.10
N GLY A 121 -9.00 -10.82 -4.02
CA GLY A 121 -10.23 -10.24 -4.55
C GLY A 121 -11.00 -9.34 -3.58
N ALA A 122 -10.42 -9.03 -2.41
CA ALA A 122 -11.07 -8.22 -1.37
C ALA A 122 -10.38 -6.85 -1.20
N GLY A 123 -10.99 -5.98 -0.40
CA GLY A 123 -10.45 -4.64 -0.13
C GLY A 123 -10.20 -3.85 -1.42
N VAL A 124 -8.97 -3.36 -1.59
CA VAL A 124 -8.58 -2.59 -2.78
C VAL A 124 -8.68 -3.38 -4.09
N TYR A 125 -8.64 -4.70 -4.03
CA TYR A 125 -8.67 -5.58 -5.21
C TYR A 125 -10.08 -5.98 -5.67
N ARG A 126 -11.14 -5.52 -5.00
CA ARG A 126 -12.51 -5.88 -5.36
C ARG A 126 -12.83 -5.52 -6.81
N GLY A 127 -13.29 -6.52 -7.58
CA GLY A 127 -13.67 -6.34 -8.98
C GLY A 127 -12.50 -6.30 -9.98
N LEU A 128 -11.27 -6.53 -9.52
CA LEU A 128 -10.12 -6.67 -10.41
C LEU A 128 -9.97 -8.12 -10.89
N PRO A 129 -9.60 -8.33 -12.16
CA PRO A 129 -9.20 -9.66 -12.62
C PRO A 129 -7.85 -10.07 -12.04
N GLN A 130 -7.60 -11.37 -11.92
CA GLN A 130 -6.28 -11.90 -11.59
C GLN A 130 -5.30 -11.64 -12.73
N GLY A 131 -4.02 -11.47 -12.39
CA GLY A 131 -2.96 -11.31 -13.38
C GLY A 131 -2.89 -9.91 -14.01
N VAL A 132 -3.52 -8.89 -13.40
CA VAL A 132 -3.33 -7.48 -13.83
C VAL A 132 -1.87 -7.09 -13.66
N ASP A 133 -1.33 -6.36 -14.62
CA ASP A 133 0.04 -5.87 -14.55
C ASP A 133 0.16 -4.71 -13.55
N ILE A 134 1.12 -4.84 -12.61
CA ILE A 134 1.42 -3.78 -11.63
C ILE A 134 2.86 -3.30 -11.76
N MET A 135 3.08 -2.01 -11.58
CA MET A 135 4.40 -1.38 -11.66
C MET A 135 5.16 -1.48 -10.34
N ARG A 136 6.42 -1.89 -10.41
CA ARG A 136 7.31 -2.11 -9.27
C ARG A 136 8.57 -1.24 -9.36
N TYR A 137 8.93 -0.55 -8.24
CA TYR A 137 10.12 0.32 -8.14
C TYR A 137 10.91 0.08 -6.84
N HIS A 138 10.83 -1.10 -6.22
CA HIS A 138 11.39 -1.32 -4.89
C HIS A 138 12.59 -2.27 -4.90
N SER A 139 13.51 -2.02 -3.99
CA SER A 139 14.65 -2.89 -3.65
C SER A 139 14.53 -3.53 -2.26
N LEU A 140 13.54 -3.11 -1.47
CA LEU A 140 13.17 -3.68 -0.18
C LEU A 140 11.80 -4.33 -0.28
N ALA A 141 11.58 -5.40 0.49
CA ALA A 141 10.32 -6.13 0.57
C ALA A 141 10.06 -6.63 2.00
N VAL A 142 8.81 -6.90 2.31
CA VAL A 142 8.41 -7.54 3.57
C VAL A 142 8.80 -9.02 3.52
N GLU A 143 9.52 -9.47 4.55
CA GLU A 143 9.91 -10.87 4.70
C GLU A 143 8.70 -11.72 5.11
N ALA A 144 8.30 -12.65 4.26
CA ALA A 144 7.12 -13.48 4.46
C ALA A 144 7.14 -14.27 5.78
N THR A 145 8.32 -14.79 6.15
CA THR A 145 8.53 -15.58 7.37
C THR A 145 8.43 -14.76 8.66
N SER A 146 8.44 -13.44 8.56
CA SER A 146 8.34 -12.51 9.69
C SER A 146 7.00 -11.80 9.79
N LEU A 147 6.06 -12.09 8.86
CA LEU A 147 4.77 -11.42 8.87
C LEU A 147 3.99 -11.77 10.14
N PRO A 148 3.61 -10.77 10.97
CA PRO A 148 2.93 -11.04 12.23
C PRO A 148 1.48 -11.50 12.00
N ASP A 149 0.93 -12.29 12.95
CA ASP A 149 -0.40 -12.89 12.86
C ASP A 149 -1.55 -11.89 12.68
N CYS A 150 -1.37 -10.65 13.12
CA CYS A 150 -2.37 -9.59 12.94
C CYS A 150 -2.47 -9.09 11.49
N LEU A 151 -1.50 -9.41 10.63
CA LEU A 151 -1.51 -9.08 9.22
C LEU A 151 -1.81 -10.31 8.37
N THR A 152 -2.50 -10.11 7.26
CA THR A 152 -2.74 -11.14 6.25
C THR A 152 -2.20 -10.68 4.91
N VAL A 153 -1.61 -11.61 4.15
CA VAL A 153 -1.22 -11.37 2.76
C VAL A 153 -2.47 -11.25 1.90
N THR A 154 -2.55 -10.21 1.10
CA THR A 154 -3.71 -9.92 0.22
C THR A 154 -3.36 -9.95 -1.26
N SER A 155 -2.07 -9.81 -1.58
CA SER A 155 -1.59 -9.99 -2.96
C SER A 155 -0.12 -10.38 -3.00
N LEU A 156 0.28 -10.98 -4.11
CA LEU A 156 1.62 -11.46 -4.36
C LEU A 156 1.97 -11.45 -5.85
N VAL A 157 3.26 -11.56 -6.14
CA VAL A 157 3.80 -11.85 -7.48
C VAL A 157 4.73 -13.05 -7.40
N HIS A 158 4.91 -13.75 -8.54
CA HIS A 158 5.94 -14.75 -8.69
C HIS A 158 7.19 -14.12 -9.34
N ASP A 159 8.36 -14.40 -8.80
CA ASP A 159 9.63 -13.86 -9.32
C ASP A 159 10.11 -14.60 -10.58
N THR A 160 9.60 -15.78 -10.84
CA THR A 160 9.90 -16.58 -12.04
C THR A 160 8.74 -16.51 -13.01
N HIS A 161 9.03 -16.51 -14.32
CA HIS A 161 8.04 -16.63 -15.40
C HIS A 161 7.32 -18.00 -15.42
N GLY A 162 7.27 -18.69 -14.27
CA GLY A 162 6.55 -19.93 -14.12
C GLY A 162 5.05 -19.69 -14.27
N THR A 163 4.44 -20.36 -15.23
CA THR A 163 2.99 -20.51 -15.35
C THR A 163 2.50 -21.38 -14.20
N THR A 164 2.28 -20.80 -13.04
CA THR A 164 1.49 -21.48 -12.01
C THR A 164 0.02 -21.15 -12.28
N ASN A 165 -0.79 -22.18 -12.44
CA ASN A 165 -2.24 -22.07 -12.39
C ASN A 165 -2.63 -21.63 -10.97
N ALA A 166 -2.43 -20.37 -10.65
CA ALA A 166 -2.80 -19.79 -9.35
C ALA A 166 -4.31 -19.52 -9.31
N HIS A 167 -5.12 -20.56 -9.55
CA HIS A 167 -6.58 -20.47 -9.35
C HIS A 167 -6.96 -20.43 -7.86
N ASP A 168 -6.01 -20.71 -6.97
CA ASP A 168 -6.23 -20.68 -5.52
C ASP A 168 -5.17 -19.83 -4.82
N PHE A 169 -5.45 -18.54 -4.67
CA PHE A 169 -4.61 -17.59 -3.93
C PHE A 169 -4.31 -18.07 -2.50
N ALA A 170 -5.31 -18.64 -1.81
CA ALA A 170 -5.14 -19.12 -0.45
C ALA A 170 -4.12 -20.24 -0.35
N SER A 171 -4.10 -21.17 -1.32
CA SER A 171 -3.14 -22.27 -1.34
C SER A 171 -1.71 -21.78 -1.60
N VAL A 172 -1.53 -20.78 -2.44
CA VAL A 172 -0.21 -20.16 -2.69
C VAL A 172 0.29 -19.45 -1.43
N VAL A 173 -0.58 -18.74 -0.73
CA VAL A 173 -0.22 -18.06 0.55
C VAL A 173 0.14 -19.08 1.63
N GLN A 174 -0.57 -20.21 1.73
CA GLN A 174 -0.26 -21.26 2.71
C GLN A 174 1.08 -21.97 2.43
N ASN A 175 1.45 -22.08 1.17
CA ASN A 175 2.66 -22.76 0.70
C ASN A 175 3.65 -21.73 0.13
N MET A 176 3.81 -20.57 0.77
CA MET A 176 4.66 -19.50 0.24
C MET A 176 6.05 -20.02 -0.08
N ALA A 177 6.28 -20.28 -1.36
CA ALA A 177 7.54 -20.76 -1.89
C ALA A 177 8.57 -19.62 -1.92
N GLU A 178 9.86 -19.98 -1.99
CA GLU A 178 10.98 -19.00 -2.04
C GLU A 178 10.92 -18.04 -3.24
N ASN A 179 10.07 -18.31 -4.23
CA ASN A 179 9.92 -17.51 -5.45
C ASN A 179 8.68 -16.61 -5.47
N VAL A 180 8.08 -16.35 -4.31
CA VAL A 180 6.91 -15.48 -4.16
C VAL A 180 7.27 -14.26 -3.36
N GLU A 181 6.85 -13.09 -3.82
CA GLU A 181 7.02 -11.82 -3.11
C GLU A 181 5.66 -11.21 -2.74
N ILE A 182 5.54 -10.76 -1.48
CA ILE A 182 4.33 -10.11 -0.96
C ILE A 182 4.15 -8.75 -1.63
N MET A 183 3.01 -8.56 -2.28
CA MET A 183 2.61 -7.29 -2.92
C MET A 183 1.48 -6.57 -2.19
N GLY A 184 0.86 -7.19 -1.22
CA GLY A 184 -0.19 -6.56 -0.42
C GLY A 184 -0.41 -7.23 0.92
N ILE A 185 -0.74 -6.41 1.90
CA ILE A 185 -1.10 -6.83 3.26
C ILE A 185 -2.34 -6.09 3.75
N ARG A 186 -3.04 -6.68 4.70
CA ARG A 186 -4.17 -6.07 5.41
C ARG A 186 -4.15 -6.46 6.88
N HIS A 187 -4.44 -5.51 7.76
CA HIS A 187 -4.65 -5.81 9.16
C HIS A 187 -6.00 -6.52 9.36
N ARG A 188 -6.04 -7.50 10.26
CA ARG A 188 -7.23 -8.34 10.46
C ARG A 188 -8.36 -7.61 11.19
N GLU A 189 -8.03 -6.65 12.04
CA GLU A 189 -8.98 -5.91 12.89
C GLU A 189 -9.09 -4.44 12.51
N TYR A 190 -7.96 -3.79 12.17
CA TYR A 190 -7.94 -2.37 11.87
C TYR A 190 -8.15 -2.11 10.38
N PRO A 191 -8.70 -0.95 9.99
CA PRO A 191 -8.94 -0.61 8.59
C PRO A 191 -7.64 -0.19 7.87
N ILE A 192 -6.58 -0.99 8.02
CA ILE A 192 -5.26 -0.76 7.45
C ILE A 192 -5.01 -1.73 6.30
N GLN A 193 -4.60 -1.19 5.16
CA GLN A 193 -4.17 -1.95 3.99
C GLN A 193 -2.85 -1.40 3.46
N GLY A 194 -2.07 -2.25 2.81
CA GLY A 194 -0.84 -1.82 2.14
C GLY A 194 -0.64 -2.53 0.82
N VAL A 195 -0.02 -1.84 -0.14
CA VAL A 195 0.41 -2.36 -1.44
C VAL A 195 1.88 -2.03 -1.67
N GLN A 196 2.68 -3.01 -2.12
CA GLN A 196 4.11 -2.83 -2.39
C GLN A 196 4.37 -2.16 -3.74
N PHE A 197 3.48 -2.35 -4.68
CA PHE A 197 3.53 -1.75 -6.01
C PHE A 197 2.97 -0.31 -6.02
N HIS A 198 3.05 0.34 -7.17
CA HIS A 198 2.70 1.74 -7.37
C HIS A 198 1.35 1.88 -8.10
N PRO A 199 0.21 2.02 -7.39
CA PRO A 199 -1.10 2.23 -8.02
C PRO A 199 -1.22 3.59 -8.70
N GLU A 200 -0.33 4.54 -8.42
CA GLU A 200 -0.27 5.84 -9.07
C GLU A 200 0.50 5.83 -10.41
N SER A 201 1.12 4.71 -10.74
CA SER A 201 1.82 4.56 -12.01
C SER A 201 0.83 4.31 -13.15
N PHE A 202 1.08 4.95 -14.30
CA PHE A 202 0.31 4.75 -15.53
C PHE A 202 0.38 3.29 -16.06
N ALA A 203 1.41 2.54 -15.66
CA ALA A 203 1.61 1.15 -16.06
C ALA A 203 1.02 0.13 -15.06
N THR A 204 0.30 0.60 -14.04
CA THR A 204 -0.49 -0.26 -13.17
C THR A 204 -1.92 -0.35 -13.67
N GLU A 205 -2.32 -1.53 -14.14
CA GLU A 205 -3.68 -1.80 -14.58
C GLU A 205 -4.66 -1.76 -13.40
N GLY A 206 -5.86 -1.23 -13.63
CA GLY A 206 -6.89 -1.15 -12.58
C GLY A 206 -6.59 -0.16 -11.44
N ALA A 207 -5.55 0.66 -11.54
CA ALA A 207 -5.10 1.59 -10.51
C ALA A 207 -6.23 2.45 -9.92
N LYS A 208 -7.06 3.07 -10.77
CA LYS A 208 -8.18 3.90 -10.30
C LYS A 208 -9.29 3.08 -9.62
N VAL A 209 -9.47 1.82 -10.02
CA VAL A 209 -10.42 0.90 -9.34
C VAL A 209 -9.90 0.61 -7.93
N MET A 210 -8.61 0.30 -7.77
CA MET A 210 -8.00 0.05 -6.45
C MET A 210 -8.13 1.27 -5.53
N LEU A 211 -7.79 2.46 -6.01
CA LEU A 211 -7.91 3.68 -5.24
C LEU A 211 -9.38 4.03 -4.94
N LYS A 212 -10.31 3.82 -5.87
CA LYS A 212 -11.75 3.98 -5.63
C LYS A 212 -12.24 3.01 -4.56
N ASN A 213 -11.81 1.76 -4.60
CA ASN A 213 -12.15 0.77 -3.59
C ASN A 213 -11.65 1.17 -2.20
N PHE A 214 -10.44 1.75 -2.12
CA PHE A 214 -9.93 2.29 -0.86
C PHE A 214 -10.75 3.47 -0.35
N LEU A 215 -11.13 4.39 -1.23
CA LEU A 215 -11.86 5.60 -0.84
C LEU A 215 -13.29 5.29 -0.36
N PHE A 216 -13.98 4.35 -0.99
CA PHE A 216 -15.42 4.08 -0.79
C PHE A 216 -15.73 2.66 -0.31
N GLY A 217 -14.75 1.77 -0.31
CA GLY A 217 -14.90 0.41 0.23
C GLY A 217 -14.95 0.43 1.76
N HIS A 218 -15.80 -0.43 2.30
CA HIS A 218 -15.91 -0.75 3.72
C HIS A 218 -15.38 -2.15 3.98
#